data_e300c5ebd32b3b44e06acdff7a87a34c
#
_entry.id   e300c5ebd32b3b44e06acdff7a87a34c
#
_cell.length_a   1.000
_cell.length_b   1.000
_cell.length_c   1.000
_cell.angle_alpha   90.00
_cell.angle_beta   90.00
_cell.angle_gamma   90.00
#
_symmetry.space_group_name_H-M   'P 1'
#
loop_
_entity.id
_entity.type
_entity.pdbx_description
1 polymer ?
#
loop_
_entity_poly.entity_id
_entity_poly.type
_entity_poly.pdbx_seq_one_letter_code
_entity_poly.pdbx_strand_id
1 'polypeptide(L)'
;MESRYLLIFFLIISLSTSTATAYSDNDCVYTFYVKTGSIIKGGTDANISLTLGDPSGKSVWIPNLRSWGLMSPIHDYFERGNIDIFSGRGPCIGAPVCRLNITSDGLGSHHSWYCDYVQVTTAGPHRRCGQTVFYVDQWLSMDIPPFHLTAMIDGCTRRQGRARQGIKKGRFVVGRPRQRRFDF
;
A
#
# COMPACT_ATOMS: atom_id res chain seq x y z
N MET A 1 35.93 -17.00 45.82
CA MET A 1 35.47 -17.42 44.46
C MET A 1 34.12 -16.82 44.08
N GLU A 2 33.21 -16.58 45.00
CA GLU A 2 31.86 -16.05 44.73
C GLU A 2 31.80 -14.63 44.13
N SER A 3 32.74 -13.74 44.50
CA SER A 3 32.72 -12.34 44.01
C SER A 3 32.99 -12.22 42.51
N ARG A 4 33.70 -13.15 41.88
CA ARG A 4 34.02 -13.13 40.46
C ARG A 4 32.79 -13.54 39.60
N TYR A 5 31.95 -14.44 40.10
CA TYR A 5 30.74 -14.84 39.38
C TYR A 5 29.66 -13.76 39.41
N LEU A 6 29.56 -13.02 40.51
CA LEU A 6 28.65 -11.86 40.60
C LEU A 6 28.99 -10.76 39.58
N LEU A 7 30.29 -10.43 39.40
CA LEU A 7 30.71 -9.46 38.40
C LEU A 7 30.44 -9.91 36.97
N ILE A 8 30.63 -11.20 36.67
CA ILE A 8 30.35 -11.77 35.35
C ILE A 8 28.83 -11.74 35.08
N PHE A 9 28.01 -12.03 36.10
CA PHE A 9 26.55 -12.02 35.97
C PHE A 9 26.01 -10.59 35.69
N PHE A 10 26.55 -9.59 36.36
CA PHE A 10 26.22 -8.18 36.10
C PHE A 10 26.71 -7.71 34.71
N LEU A 11 27.84 -8.22 34.22
CA LEU A 11 28.34 -7.89 32.89
C LEU A 11 27.48 -8.50 31.77
N ILE A 12 26.92 -9.67 31.99
CA ILE A 12 26.02 -10.33 31.02
C ILE A 12 24.67 -9.62 30.94
N ILE A 13 24.14 -9.13 32.07
CA ILE A 13 22.85 -8.41 32.11
C ILE A 13 22.94 -7.04 31.41
N SER A 14 24.09 -6.38 31.42
CA SER A 14 24.28 -5.08 30.79
C SER A 14 24.43 -5.12 29.25
N LEU A 15 24.57 -6.31 28.64
CA LEU A 15 24.68 -6.47 27.18
C LEU A 15 23.34 -6.70 26.48
N SER A 16 22.24 -6.73 27.21
CA SER A 16 20.89 -6.76 26.61
C SER A 16 20.52 -5.36 26.11
N THR A 17 21.30 -4.79 25.20
CA THR A 17 20.87 -3.62 24.45
C THR A 17 19.74 -4.06 23.54
N SER A 18 18.51 -3.87 24.01
CA SER A 18 17.34 -3.89 23.14
C SER A 18 17.62 -2.90 22.01
N THR A 19 17.86 -3.38 20.80
CA THR A 19 17.82 -2.56 19.59
C THR A 19 16.37 -2.09 19.42
N ALA A 20 16.02 -1.03 20.17
CA ALA A 20 14.83 -0.26 19.88
C ALA A 20 15.06 0.27 18.46
N THR A 21 14.34 -0.25 17.48
CA THR A 21 14.29 0.34 16.16
C THR A 21 13.84 1.78 16.37
N ALA A 22 14.77 2.72 16.12
CA ALA A 22 14.50 4.15 16.25
C ALA A 22 13.34 4.47 15.31
N TYR A 23 12.17 4.66 15.91
CA TYR A 23 10.94 5.00 15.21
C TYR A 23 11.07 6.46 14.82
N SER A 24 11.10 6.75 13.52
CA SER A 24 11.14 8.13 13.06
C SER A 24 9.78 8.80 13.32
N ASP A 25 9.76 9.84 14.18
CA ASP A 25 8.57 10.67 14.43
C ASP A 25 8.03 11.33 13.16
N ASN A 26 8.75 11.25 12.05
CA ASN A 26 8.41 11.82 10.76
C ASN A 26 7.76 10.81 9.78
N ASP A 27 7.52 9.58 10.19
CA ASP A 27 6.91 8.58 9.33
C ASP A 27 5.41 8.79 9.18
N CYS A 28 4.91 8.49 8.00
CA CYS A 28 3.49 8.44 7.70
C CYS A 28 2.96 7.02 7.85
N VAL A 29 1.69 6.92 8.23
CA VAL A 29 0.91 5.67 8.20
C VAL A 29 0.21 5.58 6.86
N TYR A 30 0.32 4.43 6.24
CA TYR A 30 -0.37 4.05 5.01
C TYR A 30 -1.30 2.89 5.32
N THR A 31 -2.58 3.06 5.04
CA THR A 31 -3.57 1.99 5.16
C THR A 31 -4.15 1.70 3.79
N PHE A 32 -4.14 0.43 3.42
CA PHE A 32 -4.62 -0.06 2.14
C PHE A 32 -5.86 -0.92 2.34
N TYR A 33 -6.84 -0.73 1.49
CA TYR A 33 -7.95 -1.64 1.26
C TYR A 33 -7.79 -2.17 -0.15
N VAL A 34 -7.45 -3.45 -0.26
CA VAL A 34 -7.19 -4.11 -1.54
C VAL A 34 -8.34 -5.04 -1.86
N LYS A 35 -9.02 -4.78 -2.96
CA LYS A 35 -10.14 -5.57 -3.43
C LYS A 35 -9.68 -6.57 -4.48
N THR A 36 -9.79 -7.85 -4.18
CA THR A 36 -9.72 -8.93 -5.16
C THR A 36 -11.05 -9.06 -5.88
N GLY A 37 -11.02 -9.15 -7.19
CA GLY A 37 -12.24 -9.26 -8.00
C GLY A 37 -13.02 -10.54 -7.73
N SER A 38 -14.32 -10.49 -8.02
CA SER A 38 -15.26 -11.61 -7.77
C SER A 38 -15.32 -12.61 -8.94
N ILE A 39 -14.48 -12.46 -9.95
CA ILE A 39 -14.43 -13.38 -11.09
C ILE A 39 -13.87 -14.75 -10.69
N ILE A 40 -14.22 -15.78 -11.45
CA ILE A 40 -13.77 -17.16 -11.19
C ILE A 40 -12.24 -17.20 -11.25
N LYS A 41 -11.60 -17.80 -10.25
CA LYS A 41 -10.15 -17.91 -10.09
C LYS A 41 -9.42 -16.54 -9.93
N GLY A 42 -10.15 -15.51 -9.46
CA GLY A 42 -9.56 -14.18 -9.28
C GLY A 42 -8.64 -14.02 -8.08
N GLY A 43 -8.61 -14.97 -7.14
CA GLY A 43 -7.71 -14.98 -5.98
C GLY A 43 -6.30 -15.45 -6.32
N THR A 44 -5.33 -15.21 -5.40
CA THR A 44 -3.92 -15.60 -5.60
C THR A 44 -3.16 -15.92 -4.32
N ASP A 45 -2.26 -16.91 -4.40
CA ASP A 45 -1.26 -17.22 -3.38
C ASP A 45 0.06 -16.44 -3.59
N ALA A 46 0.20 -15.76 -4.71
CA ALA A 46 1.41 -15.03 -5.09
C ALA A 46 1.78 -13.92 -4.09
N ASN A 47 3.05 -13.54 -4.05
CA ASN A 47 3.50 -12.39 -3.28
C ASN A 47 3.18 -11.10 -4.05
N ILE A 48 2.50 -10.18 -3.37
CA ILE A 48 2.11 -8.90 -3.94
C ILE A 48 2.99 -7.79 -3.35
N SER A 49 3.67 -7.08 -4.23
CA SER A 49 4.42 -5.87 -3.91
C SER A 49 3.71 -4.62 -4.41
N LEU A 50 3.98 -3.48 -3.77
CA LEU A 50 3.31 -2.23 -4.09
C LEU A 50 4.27 -1.05 -3.96
N THR A 51 4.19 -0.11 -4.90
CA THR A 51 4.88 1.19 -4.81
C THR A 51 3.86 2.31 -4.95
N LEU A 52 3.87 3.23 -3.98
CA LEU A 52 3.12 4.49 -4.07
C LEU A 52 4.05 5.61 -4.50
N GLY A 53 3.51 6.58 -5.24
CA GLY A 53 4.25 7.77 -5.63
C GLY A 53 3.43 9.05 -5.52
N ASP A 54 4.16 10.17 -5.39
CA ASP A 54 3.62 11.52 -5.35
C ASP A 54 3.99 12.32 -6.61
N PRO A 55 3.44 13.53 -6.81
CA PRO A 55 3.75 14.36 -7.96
C PRO A 55 5.22 14.84 -8.02
N SER A 56 5.95 14.80 -6.88
CA SER A 56 7.36 15.20 -6.81
C SER A 56 8.32 14.07 -7.20
N GLY A 57 7.81 12.86 -7.40
CA GLY A 57 8.60 11.67 -7.70
C GLY A 57 9.07 10.89 -6.48
N LYS A 58 8.71 11.32 -5.27
CA LYS A 58 8.98 10.51 -4.07
C LYS A 58 8.07 9.29 -4.06
N SER A 59 8.58 8.18 -3.54
CA SER A 59 7.84 6.93 -3.49
C SER A 59 8.07 6.16 -2.19
N VAL A 60 7.12 5.29 -1.88
CA VAL A 60 7.20 4.28 -0.81
C VAL A 60 7.03 2.92 -1.47
N TRP A 61 7.96 2.01 -1.23
CA TRP A 61 7.92 0.65 -1.73
C TRP A 61 7.67 -0.35 -0.62
N ILE A 62 6.74 -1.27 -0.87
CA ILE A 62 6.35 -2.35 0.04
C ILE A 62 6.61 -3.66 -0.71
N PRO A 63 7.69 -4.38 -0.38
CA PRO A 63 8.11 -5.58 -1.12
C PRO A 63 7.16 -6.77 -0.94
N ASN A 64 6.46 -6.83 0.19
CA ASN A 64 5.49 -7.86 0.50
C ASN A 64 4.32 -7.23 1.27
N LEU A 65 3.18 -7.10 0.62
CA LEU A 65 2.02 -6.44 1.21
C LEU A 65 1.45 -7.26 2.39
N ARG A 66 1.54 -8.59 2.36
CA ARG A 66 1.10 -9.46 3.47
C ARG A 66 1.82 -9.14 4.78
N SER A 67 3.07 -8.63 4.74
CA SER A 67 3.81 -8.22 5.95
C SER A 67 3.17 -7.04 6.69
N TRP A 68 2.28 -6.31 6.03
CA TRP A 68 1.51 -5.20 6.60
C TRP A 68 0.05 -5.59 6.89
N GLY A 69 -0.29 -6.89 6.78
CA GLY A 69 -1.64 -7.39 6.95
C GLY A 69 -2.20 -7.14 8.35
N LEU A 70 -3.45 -6.71 8.42
CA LEU A 70 -4.19 -6.47 9.68
C LEU A 70 -5.27 -7.51 9.96
N MET A 71 -5.41 -8.49 9.07
CA MET A 71 -6.42 -9.53 9.26
C MET A 71 -5.93 -10.59 10.27
N SER A 72 -6.80 -11.53 10.62
CA SER A 72 -6.48 -12.64 11.51
C SER A 72 -5.22 -13.40 11.06
N PRO A 73 -4.43 -13.99 11.96
CA PRO A 73 -3.26 -14.80 11.61
C PRO A 73 -3.53 -15.99 10.69
N ILE A 74 -4.78 -16.48 10.66
CA ILE A 74 -5.23 -17.59 9.81
C ILE A 74 -5.94 -17.09 8.54
N HIS A 75 -5.98 -15.76 8.31
CA HIS A 75 -6.65 -15.18 7.16
C HIS A 75 -5.84 -15.43 5.89
N ASP A 76 -6.52 -15.90 4.87
CA ASP A 76 -5.96 -16.06 3.54
C ASP A 76 -6.18 -14.77 2.73
N TYR A 77 -5.06 -14.11 2.42
CA TYR A 77 -5.08 -12.83 1.74
C TYR A 77 -5.23 -13.01 0.23
N PHE A 78 -5.87 -12.03 -0.40
CA PHE A 78 -6.09 -11.94 -1.84
C PHE A 78 -7.04 -13.01 -2.40
N GLU A 79 -7.92 -13.55 -1.55
CA GLU A 79 -8.96 -14.47 -1.96
C GLU A 79 -10.05 -13.77 -2.79
N ARG A 80 -10.65 -14.55 -3.70
CA ARG A 80 -11.69 -14.08 -4.62
C ARG A 80 -12.82 -13.35 -3.89
N GLY A 81 -13.07 -12.10 -4.29
CA GLY A 81 -14.15 -11.28 -3.76
C GLY A 81 -13.87 -10.64 -2.41
N ASN A 82 -12.71 -10.90 -1.77
CA ASN A 82 -12.34 -10.31 -0.50
C ASN A 82 -11.87 -8.86 -0.63
N ILE A 83 -12.00 -8.14 0.48
CA ILE A 83 -11.30 -6.88 0.73
C ILE A 83 -10.33 -7.14 1.87
N ASP A 84 -9.07 -6.99 1.60
CA ASP A 84 -8.00 -7.18 2.57
C ASP A 84 -7.46 -5.85 3.05
N ILE A 85 -7.11 -5.79 4.34
CA ILE A 85 -6.67 -4.56 4.99
C ILE A 85 -5.20 -4.72 5.41
N PHE A 86 -4.41 -3.74 5.01
CA PHE A 86 -2.99 -3.66 5.32
C PHE A 86 -2.68 -2.30 5.91
N SER A 87 -1.80 -2.22 6.89
CA SER A 87 -1.34 -0.93 7.40
C SER A 87 0.10 -1.02 7.86
N GLY A 88 0.85 0.02 7.56
CA GLY A 88 2.24 0.10 7.94
C GLY A 88 2.74 1.53 7.92
N ARG A 89 3.99 1.69 8.30
CA ARG A 89 4.65 3.00 8.34
C ARG A 89 5.78 3.06 7.35
N GLY A 90 6.03 4.25 6.86
CA GLY A 90 7.12 4.51 5.96
C GLY A 90 7.36 6.00 5.78
N PRO A 91 8.39 6.38 5.04
CA PRO A 91 8.72 7.77 4.80
C PRO A 91 7.52 8.52 4.22
N CYS A 92 7.25 9.72 4.73
CA CYS A 92 6.17 10.56 4.22
C CYS A 92 6.47 11.03 2.80
N ILE A 93 5.61 10.65 1.86
CA ILE A 93 5.56 11.22 0.51
C ILE A 93 4.58 12.38 0.45
N GLY A 94 4.63 13.18 -0.62
CA GLY A 94 3.73 14.31 -0.81
C GLY A 94 2.27 13.89 -1.01
N ALA A 95 1.36 14.83 -0.78
CA ALA A 95 -0.05 14.65 -1.07
C ALA A 95 -0.44 15.48 -2.31
N PRO A 96 -1.36 14.97 -3.14
CA PRO A 96 -2.01 13.65 -3.06
C PRO A 96 -1.07 12.52 -3.50
N VAL A 97 -1.26 11.32 -2.93
CA VAL A 97 -0.70 10.10 -3.54
C VAL A 97 -1.41 9.90 -4.87
N CYS A 98 -0.69 9.86 -5.96
CA CYS A 98 -1.27 9.89 -7.31
C CYS A 98 -0.75 8.80 -8.25
N ARG A 99 0.26 8.04 -7.81
CA ARG A 99 0.82 6.93 -8.59
C ARG A 99 0.79 5.66 -7.78
N LEU A 100 0.33 4.59 -8.40
CA LEU A 100 0.37 3.23 -7.91
C LEU A 100 1.09 2.35 -8.93
N ASN A 101 2.02 1.53 -8.45
CA ASN A 101 2.55 0.37 -9.16
C ASN A 101 2.31 -0.84 -8.27
N ILE A 102 1.55 -1.83 -8.75
CA ILE A 102 1.25 -3.07 -8.03
C ILE A 102 1.71 -4.25 -8.87
N THR A 103 2.43 -5.18 -8.25
CA THR A 103 3.09 -6.29 -8.94
C THR A 103 2.85 -7.59 -8.19
N SER A 104 2.43 -8.63 -8.91
CA SER A 104 2.47 -10.02 -8.48
C SER A 104 3.81 -10.64 -8.88
N ASP A 105 4.37 -11.51 -8.04
CA ASP A 105 5.57 -12.27 -8.44
C ASP A 105 5.25 -13.44 -9.39
N GLY A 106 3.96 -13.73 -9.57
CA GLY A 106 3.49 -14.79 -10.46
C GLY A 106 3.86 -16.20 -10.01
N LEU A 107 4.15 -16.39 -8.71
CA LEU A 107 4.54 -17.69 -8.17
C LEU A 107 3.38 -18.34 -7.39
N GLY A 108 3.51 -19.66 -7.19
CA GLY A 108 2.51 -20.44 -6.46
C GLY A 108 1.51 -21.16 -7.36
N SER A 109 0.63 -21.96 -6.75
CA SER A 109 -0.36 -22.77 -7.46
C SER A 109 -1.49 -21.94 -8.09
N HIS A 110 -1.87 -20.83 -7.42
CA HIS A 110 -2.87 -19.86 -7.87
C HIS A 110 -2.19 -18.51 -8.12
N HIS A 111 -1.28 -18.46 -9.10
CA HIS A 111 -0.42 -17.31 -9.36
C HIS A 111 -1.08 -16.16 -10.11
N SER A 112 -2.21 -16.40 -10.77
CA SER A 112 -2.97 -15.36 -11.48
C SER A 112 -3.87 -14.62 -10.50
N TRP A 113 -3.85 -13.29 -10.52
CA TRP A 113 -4.63 -12.45 -9.64
C TRP A 113 -5.43 -11.38 -10.40
N TYR A 114 -6.73 -11.26 -10.09
CA TYR A 114 -7.53 -10.15 -10.59
C TYR A 114 -7.70 -9.11 -9.49
N CYS A 115 -7.00 -8.00 -9.64
CA CYS A 115 -7.13 -6.85 -8.75
C CYS A 115 -8.22 -5.92 -9.26
N ASP A 116 -9.22 -5.65 -8.44
CA ASP A 116 -10.30 -4.72 -8.76
C ASP A 116 -9.86 -3.28 -8.47
N TYR A 117 -9.53 -2.98 -7.20
CA TYR A 117 -9.00 -1.67 -6.82
C TYR A 117 -8.09 -1.73 -5.60
N VAL A 118 -7.30 -0.68 -5.44
CA VAL A 118 -6.54 -0.37 -4.23
C VAL A 118 -6.96 1.00 -3.73
N GLN A 119 -7.53 1.06 -2.53
CA GLN A 119 -7.79 2.32 -1.84
C GLN A 119 -6.68 2.55 -0.83
N VAL A 120 -6.11 3.75 -0.83
CA VAL A 120 -5.02 4.15 0.05
C VAL A 120 -5.46 5.31 0.91
N THR A 121 -5.31 5.17 2.22
CA THR A 121 -5.42 6.27 3.18
C THR A 121 -4.05 6.58 3.73
N THR A 122 -3.68 7.85 3.75
CA THR A 122 -2.40 8.33 4.27
C THR A 122 -2.63 9.28 5.43
N ALA A 123 -1.90 9.09 6.52
CA ALA A 123 -1.92 9.98 7.69
C ALA A 123 -0.47 10.20 8.16
N GLY A 124 -0.17 11.38 8.66
CA GLY A 124 1.17 11.68 9.16
C GLY A 124 1.21 12.93 10.02
N PRO A 125 2.30 13.13 10.76
CA PRO A 125 2.45 14.29 11.62
C PRO A 125 2.42 15.57 10.78
N HIS A 126 1.66 16.55 11.26
CA HIS A 126 1.50 17.87 10.61
C HIS A 126 1.01 17.84 9.15
N ARG A 127 0.35 16.76 8.74
CA ARG A 127 -0.20 16.57 7.39
C ARG A 127 -1.69 16.29 7.45
N ARG A 128 -2.42 16.74 6.43
CA ARG A 128 -3.82 16.36 6.26
C ARG A 128 -3.88 14.88 5.85
N CYS A 129 -4.82 14.14 6.42
CA CYS A 129 -5.15 12.82 5.93
C CYS A 129 -5.57 12.89 4.46
N GLY A 130 -5.07 11.98 3.66
CA GLY A 130 -5.42 11.85 2.26
C GLY A 130 -6.01 10.47 1.97
N GLN A 131 -6.93 10.41 1.02
CA GLN A 131 -7.47 9.15 0.52
C GLN A 131 -7.47 9.18 -1.00
N THR A 132 -7.00 8.09 -1.61
CA THR A 132 -6.99 7.91 -3.06
C THR A 132 -7.45 6.50 -3.39
N VAL A 133 -8.24 6.34 -4.44
CA VAL A 133 -8.64 5.05 -4.98
C VAL A 133 -8.02 4.88 -6.36
N PHE A 134 -7.34 3.76 -6.55
CA PHE A 134 -6.76 3.34 -7.80
C PHE A 134 -7.56 2.14 -8.33
N TYR A 135 -8.32 2.32 -9.38
CA TYR A 135 -8.99 1.24 -10.07
C TYR A 135 -7.98 0.53 -10.96
N VAL A 136 -7.69 -0.72 -10.63
CA VAL A 136 -6.73 -1.58 -11.34
C VAL A 136 -7.46 -2.33 -12.44
N ASP A 137 -8.56 -2.98 -12.08
CA ASP A 137 -9.55 -3.62 -12.94
C ASP A 137 -8.94 -4.51 -14.04
N GLN A 138 -7.93 -5.30 -13.66
CA GLN A 138 -7.23 -6.19 -14.58
C GLN A 138 -6.60 -7.40 -13.91
N TRP A 139 -6.27 -8.40 -14.71
CA TRP A 139 -5.43 -9.51 -14.31
C TRP A 139 -3.97 -9.09 -14.18
N LEU A 140 -3.32 -9.55 -13.11
CA LEU A 140 -1.88 -9.62 -12.97
C LEU A 140 -1.47 -11.07 -13.16
N SER A 141 -1.11 -11.43 -14.38
CA SER A 141 -0.87 -12.81 -14.79
C SER A 141 -0.06 -12.84 -16.08
N MET A 142 0.73 -13.90 -16.25
CA MET A 142 1.38 -14.19 -17.55
C MET A 142 0.51 -15.07 -18.45
N ASP A 143 -0.55 -15.68 -17.90
CA ASP A 143 -1.39 -16.66 -18.61
C ASP A 143 -2.70 -16.06 -19.15
N ILE A 144 -3.09 -14.90 -18.62
CA ILE A 144 -4.37 -14.23 -18.94
C ILE A 144 -4.07 -12.80 -19.41
N PRO A 145 -4.76 -12.30 -20.46
CA PRO A 145 -4.60 -10.91 -20.88
C PRO A 145 -4.80 -9.92 -19.73
N PRO A 146 -4.00 -8.85 -19.62
CA PRO A 146 -3.05 -8.33 -20.61
C PRO A 146 -1.65 -8.99 -20.62
N PHE A 147 -1.44 -10.14 -19.96
CA PHE A 147 -0.18 -10.89 -19.86
C PHE A 147 0.93 -10.10 -19.15
N HIS A 148 0.58 -9.36 -18.13
CA HIS A 148 1.49 -8.58 -17.30
C HIS A 148 1.30 -8.91 -15.82
N LEU A 149 2.41 -9.05 -15.09
CA LEU A 149 2.40 -9.21 -13.64
C LEU A 149 2.31 -7.87 -12.89
N THR A 150 2.32 -6.76 -13.62
CA THR A 150 2.35 -5.41 -13.04
C THR A 150 1.26 -4.54 -13.65
N ALA A 151 0.56 -3.81 -12.78
CA ALA A 151 -0.31 -2.70 -13.17
C ALA A 151 0.26 -1.37 -12.66
N MET A 152 0.32 -0.38 -13.55
CA MET A 152 0.77 0.97 -13.22
C MET A 152 -0.33 1.97 -13.51
N ILE A 153 -0.70 2.74 -12.49
CA ILE A 153 -1.69 3.81 -12.59
C ILE A 153 -1.01 5.11 -12.21
N ASP A 154 -0.95 6.05 -13.14
CA ASP A 154 -0.36 7.37 -12.94
C ASP A 154 -1.42 8.47 -13.15
N GLY A 155 -1.99 8.93 -12.03
CA GLY A 155 -2.91 10.06 -11.97
C GLY A 155 -2.21 11.38 -11.60
N CYS A 156 -0.88 11.40 -11.56
CA CYS A 156 -0.13 12.59 -11.21
C CYS A 156 -0.21 13.63 -12.32
N THR A 157 -0.96 14.69 -12.11
CA THR A 157 -0.91 15.85 -13.02
C THR A 157 0.46 16.48 -12.95
N ARG A 158 1.26 16.39 -14.01
CA ARG A 158 2.49 17.18 -14.13
C ARG A 158 2.08 18.65 -14.06
N ARG A 159 2.56 19.39 -13.07
CA ARG A 159 2.57 20.84 -13.10
C ARG A 159 3.47 21.25 -14.27
N GLN A 160 2.90 21.33 -15.48
CA GLN A 160 3.57 22.05 -16.55
C GLN A 160 3.80 23.46 -16.03
N GLY A 161 5.08 23.88 -16.01
CA GLY A 161 5.47 25.23 -15.67
C GLY A 161 4.60 26.21 -16.45
N ARG A 162 3.86 27.04 -15.72
CA ARG A 162 2.87 27.96 -16.26
C ARG A 162 3.58 29.05 -17.04
N ALA A 163 3.81 28.80 -18.34
CA ALA A 163 3.92 29.92 -19.29
C ALA A 163 2.53 30.60 -19.31
N ARG A 164 2.50 31.88 -18.98
CA ARG A 164 1.30 32.71 -18.98
C ARG A 164 0.60 32.62 -20.34
N GLN A 165 -0.56 31.98 -20.38
CA GLN A 165 -1.60 32.27 -21.38
C GLN A 165 -2.97 31.98 -20.77
N GLY A 166 -3.82 32.99 -20.88
CA GLY A 166 -5.27 33.14 -20.80
C GLY A 166 -6.12 32.12 -20.04
N ILE A 167 -6.75 32.62 -19.03
CA ILE A 167 -7.78 31.95 -18.22
C ILE A 167 -8.97 31.52 -19.10
N LYS A 168 -9.24 30.20 -19.15
CA LYS A 168 -10.61 29.70 -19.29
C LYS A 168 -10.93 28.86 -18.08
N LYS A 169 -11.89 29.32 -17.27
CA LYS A 169 -12.44 28.64 -16.11
C LYS A 169 -13.09 27.32 -16.55
N GLY A 170 -12.43 26.19 -16.33
CA GLY A 170 -13.04 24.87 -16.36
C GLY A 170 -13.45 24.48 -14.93
N ARG A 171 -14.73 24.29 -14.70
CA ARG A 171 -15.31 23.90 -13.42
C ARG A 171 -14.96 22.41 -13.18
N PHE A 172 -14.13 22.15 -12.20
CA PHE A 172 -13.91 20.78 -11.71
C PHE A 172 -15.15 20.34 -10.95
N VAL A 173 -15.87 19.36 -11.47
CA VAL A 173 -16.96 18.69 -10.74
C VAL A 173 -16.35 17.54 -9.96
N VAL A 174 -16.24 17.71 -8.66
CA VAL A 174 -15.96 16.60 -7.73
C VAL A 174 -17.22 15.76 -7.68
N GLY A 175 -17.20 14.61 -8.32
CA GLY A 175 -18.31 13.64 -8.27
C GLY A 175 -18.47 13.13 -6.84
N ARG A 176 -19.60 13.42 -6.20
CA ARG A 176 -19.99 12.78 -4.94
C ARG A 176 -20.25 11.31 -5.20
N PRO A 177 -19.77 10.38 -4.36
CA PRO A 177 -20.13 8.98 -4.48
C PRO A 177 -21.64 8.82 -4.31
N ARG A 178 -22.29 8.13 -5.28
CA ARG A 178 -23.68 7.71 -5.17
C ARG A 178 -23.79 6.71 -4.02
N GLN A 179 -24.41 7.10 -2.91
CA GLN A 179 -24.86 6.17 -1.89
C GLN A 179 -25.95 5.27 -2.54
N ARG A 180 -25.66 4.00 -2.74
CA ARG A 180 -26.70 3.00 -2.94
C ARG A 180 -27.35 2.72 -1.58
N ARG A 181 -28.61 3.03 -1.46
CA ARG A 181 -29.45 2.65 -0.33
C ARG A 181 -29.56 1.11 -0.38
N PHE A 182 -29.14 0.47 0.68
CA PHE A 182 -29.49 -0.94 0.93
C PHE A 182 -30.81 -0.89 1.70
N ASP A 183 -31.90 -1.26 1.05
CA ASP A 183 -33.16 -1.60 1.73
C ASP A 183 -33.04 -3.05 2.22
N PHE A 184 -33.27 -3.24 3.53
CA PHE A 184 -33.32 -4.55 4.19
C PHE A 184 -34.69 -5.18 3.99
#